data_698c8743f970955518341fc2868a78ca
#
_entry.id   698c8743f970955518341fc2868a78ca
#
_cell.length_a   1.000
_cell.length_b   1.000
_cell.length_c   1.000
_cell.angle_alpha   90.00
_cell.angle_beta   90.00
_cell.angle_gamma   90.00
#
_symmetry.space_group_name_H-M   'P 1'
#
loop_
_entity.id
_entity.type
_entity.pdbx_description
1 polymer ?
#
loop_
_entity_poly.entity_id
_entity_poly.type
_entity_poly.pdbx_seq_one_letter_code
_entity_poly.pdbx_strand_id
1 'polypeptide(L)'
;GVYFQAFYDDGFCCLMENEITKKYYAMGQEPYIVLQNAKEIDAYKIYKVMVIDYENRAALERLRDAVAKEQFPFDSFFSSPWFYEFCPKGQNKGAGITWLVKHLGIAMKDTIAVGDEENDVSMIEAAGIGVAMCNARKEIQAHADFVTTRDHNHSGVAEVAKKFVLEAQ
;
A
#
# COMPACT_ATOMS: atom_id res chain seq x y z
N GLY A 1 16.32 11.10 -13.37
CA GLY A 1 16.23 11.09 -11.91
C GLY A 1 14.93 10.44 -11.48
N VAL A 2 14.90 9.89 -10.29
CA VAL A 2 13.71 9.25 -9.74
C VAL A 2 12.89 10.32 -9.02
N TYR A 3 11.58 10.37 -9.24
CA TYR A 3 10.68 11.25 -8.49
C TYR A 3 10.25 10.59 -7.18
N PHE A 4 10.27 11.35 -6.09
CA PHE A 4 9.72 10.90 -4.81
C PHE A 4 8.87 11.97 -4.15
N GLN A 5 7.97 11.54 -3.29
CA GLN A 5 7.17 12.38 -2.41
C GLN A 5 7.09 11.77 -1.02
N ALA A 6 6.96 12.62 0.01
CA ALA A 6 6.85 12.21 1.39
C ALA A 6 5.52 12.69 1.98
N PHE A 7 4.83 11.82 2.69
CA PHE A 7 3.49 12.05 3.22
C PHE A 7 3.54 12.47 4.68
N TYR A 8 2.77 13.49 5.02
CA TYR A 8 2.59 14.05 6.36
C TYR A 8 1.10 14.29 6.65
N ASP A 9 0.74 14.86 7.81
CA ASP A 9 -0.66 14.96 8.29
C ASP A 9 -1.62 15.64 7.29
N ASP A 10 -1.16 16.67 6.55
CA ASP A 10 -2.02 17.50 5.70
C ASP A 10 -1.84 17.23 4.19
N GLY A 11 -1.13 16.14 3.80
CA GLY A 11 -0.90 15.81 2.40
C GLY A 11 0.49 15.25 2.13
N PHE A 12 1.16 15.73 1.07
CA PHE A 12 2.52 15.32 0.76
C PHE A 12 3.45 16.47 0.42
N CYS A 13 4.74 16.24 0.53
CA CYS A 13 5.76 17.18 0.07
C CYS A 13 6.66 16.55 -0.98
N CYS A 14 7.21 17.37 -1.87
CA CYS A 14 8.16 16.95 -2.90
C CYS A 14 9.22 18.04 -3.10
N LEU A 15 10.34 17.71 -3.78
CA LEU A 15 11.41 18.68 -4.06
C LEU A 15 11.19 19.47 -5.37
N MET A 16 10.29 18.99 -6.22
CA MET A 16 9.94 19.66 -7.47
C MET A 16 8.54 19.28 -7.90
N GLU A 17 7.81 20.24 -8.44
CA GLU A 17 6.59 19.97 -9.18
C GLU A 17 6.95 19.58 -10.62
N ASN A 18 6.38 18.49 -11.08
CA ASN A 18 6.51 18.01 -12.46
C ASN A 18 5.24 17.27 -12.91
N GLU A 19 5.26 16.65 -14.08
CA GLU A 19 4.09 15.92 -14.60
C GLU A 19 3.68 14.73 -13.72
N ILE A 20 4.62 14.10 -12.99
CA ILE A 20 4.31 13.03 -12.04
C ILE A 20 3.52 13.59 -10.86
N THR A 21 3.95 14.73 -10.29
CA THR A 21 3.24 15.43 -9.21
C THR A 21 1.80 15.76 -9.61
N LYS A 22 1.63 16.35 -10.80
CA LYS A 22 0.32 16.73 -11.32
C LYS A 22 -0.58 15.52 -11.55
N LYS A 23 -0.03 14.45 -12.13
CA LYS A 23 -0.75 13.21 -12.38
C LYS A 23 -1.19 12.56 -11.06
N TYR A 24 -0.31 12.50 -10.07
CA TYR A 24 -0.64 11.98 -8.74
C TYR A 24 -1.73 12.83 -8.07
N TYR A 25 -1.58 14.15 -8.06
CA TYR A 25 -2.58 15.09 -7.53
C TYR A 25 -3.95 14.89 -8.19
N ALA A 26 -4.01 14.69 -9.50
CA ALA A 26 -5.25 14.46 -10.22
C ALA A 26 -6.01 13.18 -9.80
N MET A 27 -5.31 12.19 -9.24
CA MET A 27 -5.91 10.93 -8.77
C MET A 27 -6.64 11.08 -7.43
N GLY A 28 -6.06 11.82 -6.47
CA GLY A 28 -6.56 11.91 -5.09
C GLY A 28 -6.88 13.32 -4.61
N GLN A 29 -6.42 14.34 -5.32
CA GLN A 29 -6.52 15.77 -4.96
C GLN A 29 -5.95 16.07 -3.56
N GLU A 30 -5.00 15.26 -3.10
CA GLU A 30 -4.30 15.51 -1.85
C GLU A 30 -3.46 16.77 -1.94
N PRO A 31 -3.57 17.71 -0.98
CA PRO A 31 -2.73 18.92 -0.94
C PRO A 31 -1.24 18.57 -0.97
N TYR A 32 -0.44 19.42 -1.59
CA TYR A 32 1.00 19.23 -1.56
C TYR A 32 1.77 20.55 -1.46
N ILE A 33 3.00 20.44 -0.99
CA ILE A 33 3.96 21.54 -0.91
C ILE A 33 5.24 21.17 -1.65
N VAL A 34 5.88 22.17 -2.25
CA VAL A 34 7.19 22.01 -2.88
C VAL A 34 8.25 22.59 -1.93
N LEU A 35 9.14 21.74 -1.44
CA LEU A 35 10.22 22.13 -0.55
C LEU A 35 11.35 22.81 -1.35
N GLN A 36 11.98 23.81 -0.74
CA GLN A 36 13.13 24.51 -1.32
C GLN A 36 14.38 23.61 -1.35
N ASN A 37 14.51 22.74 -0.38
CA ASN A 37 15.59 21.76 -0.27
C ASN A 37 15.18 20.57 0.62
N ALA A 38 15.94 19.47 0.55
CA ALA A 38 15.60 18.24 1.25
C ALA A 38 15.61 18.36 2.80
N LYS A 39 16.34 19.33 3.38
CA LYS A 39 16.38 19.47 4.85
C LYS A 39 15.08 20.03 5.43
N GLU A 40 14.26 20.68 4.62
CA GLU A 40 12.96 21.17 5.09
C GLU A 40 11.99 20.04 5.44
N ILE A 41 12.26 18.82 4.99
CA ILE A 41 11.47 17.64 5.36
C ILE A 41 11.49 17.38 6.88
N ASP A 42 12.55 17.79 7.58
CA ASP A 42 12.71 17.62 9.02
C ASP A 42 11.68 18.43 9.85
N ALA A 43 11.00 19.38 9.22
CA ALA A 43 9.92 20.15 9.84
C ALA A 43 8.58 19.38 9.88
N TYR A 44 8.48 18.25 9.20
CA TYR A 44 7.25 17.48 9.05
C TYR A 44 7.38 16.10 9.68
N LYS A 45 6.30 15.62 10.27
CA LYS A 45 6.20 14.21 10.70
C LYS A 45 5.87 13.34 9.51
N ILE A 46 6.87 12.71 8.93
CA ILE A 46 6.70 11.86 7.76
C ILE A 46 6.24 10.46 8.15
N TYR A 47 5.17 9.98 7.53
CA TYR A 47 4.60 8.64 7.73
C TYR A 47 5.09 7.64 6.72
N LYS A 48 5.25 8.08 5.46
CA LYS A 48 5.77 7.25 4.38
C LYS A 48 6.45 8.11 3.32
N VAL A 49 7.34 7.50 2.58
CA VAL A 49 7.91 8.03 1.34
C VAL A 49 7.49 7.14 0.20
N MET A 50 7.12 7.72 -0.91
CA MET A 50 6.76 7.00 -2.13
C MET A 50 7.66 7.44 -3.28
N VAL A 51 8.22 6.47 -3.97
CA VAL A 51 8.94 6.66 -5.23
C VAL A 51 8.02 6.28 -6.36
N ILE A 52 7.85 7.17 -7.33
CA ILE A 52 6.92 7.02 -8.44
C ILE A 52 7.65 7.01 -9.76
N ASP A 53 7.35 6.01 -10.60
CA ASP A 53 7.73 5.96 -11.99
C ASP A 53 6.63 5.29 -12.80
N TYR A 54 5.89 6.06 -13.58
CA TYR A 54 4.76 5.56 -14.37
C TYR A 54 5.19 4.82 -15.64
N GLU A 55 6.45 4.94 -16.04
CA GLU A 55 6.92 4.44 -17.32
C GLU A 55 7.96 3.33 -17.19
N ASN A 56 8.70 3.30 -16.09
CA ASN A 56 9.85 2.43 -15.92
C ASN A 56 9.81 1.60 -14.64
N ARG A 57 8.91 0.63 -14.58
CA ARG A 57 8.83 -0.34 -13.48
C ARG A 57 10.19 -0.96 -13.14
N ALA A 58 11.01 -1.29 -14.14
CA ALA A 58 12.33 -1.87 -13.91
C ALA A 58 13.29 -0.94 -13.14
N ALA A 59 13.08 0.39 -13.20
CA ALA A 59 13.85 1.32 -12.36
C ALA A 59 13.48 1.19 -10.89
N LEU A 60 12.19 1.04 -10.59
CA LEU A 60 11.70 0.81 -9.22
C LEU A 60 12.17 -0.55 -8.68
N GLU A 61 12.19 -1.59 -9.51
CA GLU A 61 12.71 -2.91 -9.12
C GLU A 61 14.22 -2.88 -8.82
N ARG A 62 15.01 -2.18 -9.62
CA ARG A 62 16.44 -1.96 -9.30
C ARG A 62 16.62 -1.20 -7.98
N LEU A 63 15.76 -0.21 -7.69
CA LEU A 63 15.78 0.49 -6.41
C LEU A 63 15.46 -0.47 -5.26
N ARG A 64 14.41 -1.28 -5.38
CA ARG A 64 14.07 -2.34 -4.41
C ARG A 64 15.25 -3.26 -4.15
N ASP A 65 15.88 -3.76 -5.22
CA ASP A 65 17.02 -4.70 -5.10
C ASP A 65 18.25 -4.04 -4.47
N ALA A 66 18.44 -2.74 -4.66
CA ALA A 66 19.49 -1.98 -3.99
C ALA A 66 19.18 -1.79 -2.50
N VAL A 67 17.93 -1.41 -2.17
CA VAL A 67 17.46 -1.24 -0.80
C VAL A 67 17.53 -2.55 -0.01
N ALA A 68 17.17 -3.68 -0.63
CA ALA A 68 17.19 -4.99 0.01
C ALA A 68 18.60 -5.47 0.43
N LYS A 69 19.66 -4.90 -0.15
CA LYS A 69 21.06 -5.21 0.22
C LYS A 69 21.53 -4.45 1.45
N GLU A 70 20.81 -3.41 1.82
CA GLU A 70 21.15 -2.54 2.94
C GLU A 70 20.22 -2.81 4.12
N GLN A 71 20.70 -2.60 5.34
CA GLN A 71 19.88 -2.73 6.55
C GLN A 71 19.32 -1.37 6.95
N PHE A 72 18.24 -0.97 6.30
CA PHE A 72 17.54 0.26 6.66
C PHE A 72 16.50 0.03 7.78
N PRO A 73 16.20 1.04 8.61
CA PRO A 73 15.22 0.94 9.68
C PRO A 73 13.78 1.16 9.20
N PHE A 74 13.45 0.72 7.99
CA PHE A 74 12.12 0.85 7.40
C PHE A 74 11.76 -0.41 6.61
N ASP A 75 10.47 -0.60 6.39
CA ASP A 75 9.91 -1.60 5.50
C ASP A 75 9.60 -0.94 4.15
N SER A 76 9.67 -1.71 3.07
CA SER A 76 9.35 -1.23 1.74
C SER A 76 8.62 -2.28 0.93
N PHE A 77 7.70 -1.84 0.09
CA PHE A 77 6.84 -2.70 -0.72
C PHE A 77 6.27 -1.92 -1.91
N PHE A 78 5.77 -2.65 -2.88
CA PHE A 78 4.97 -2.07 -3.96
C PHE A 78 3.50 -1.99 -3.55
N SER A 79 2.87 -0.83 -3.79
CA SER A 79 1.42 -0.63 -3.63
C SER A 79 0.69 -0.50 -4.96
N SER A 80 1.45 -0.46 -6.05
CA SER A 80 0.97 -0.53 -7.43
C SER A 80 2.14 -0.84 -8.37
N PRO A 81 1.91 -1.08 -9.66
CA PRO A 81 2.99 -1.24 -10.63
C PRO A 81 3.95 -0.03 -10.72
N TRP A 82 3.51 1.16 -10.29
CA TRP A 82 4.23 2.43 -10.44
C TRP A 82 4.70 3.06 -9.14
N PHE A 83 4.32 2.49 -7.98
CA PHE A 83 4.56 3.06 -6.66
C PHE A 83 5.37 2.10 -5.80
N TYR A 84 6.55 2.55 -5.37
CA TYR A 84 7.38 1.86 -4.40
C TYR A 84 7.43 2.69 -3.12
N GLU A 85 6.93 2.12 -2.03
CA GLU A 85 6.71 2.82 -0.77
C GLU A 85 7.70 2.39 0.30
N PHE A 86 8.04 3.34 1.18
CA PHE A 86 8.86 3.15 2.36
C PHE A 86 8.07 3.62 3.58
N CYS A 87 7.95 2.76 4.58
CA CYS A 87 7.26 3.03 5.83
C CYS A 87 8.16 2.73 7.03
N PRO A 88 7.96 3.34 8.20
CA PRO A 88 8.64 2.93 9.41
C PRO A 88 8.48 1.43 9.64
N LYS A 89 9.53 0.80 10.17
CA LYS A 89 9.55 -0.66 10.35
C LYS A 89 8.36 -1.16 11.17
N GLY A 90 7.71 -2.21 10.67
CA GLY A 90 6.51 -2.79 11.27
C GLY A 90 5.22 -2.02 11.00
N GLN A 91 5.28 -0.91 10.25
CA GLN A 91 4.09 -0.16 9.84
C GLN A 91 3.61 -0.66 8.47
N ASN A 92 2.64 -1.57 8.49
CA ASN A 92 2.04 -2.16 7.30
C ASN A 92 0.53 -2.35 7.51
N LYS A 93 -0.19 -2.79 6.48
CA LYS A 93 -1.65 -2.97 6.56
C LYS A 93 -2.06 -4.03 7.59
N GLY A 94 -1.27 -5.08 7.81
CA GLY A 94 -1.53 -6.08 8.84
C GLY A 94 -1.42 -5.52 10.25
N ALA A 95 -0.42 -4.68 10.53
CA ALA A 95 -0.32 -3.95 11.79
C ALA A 95 -1.51 -2.99 11.98
N GLY A 96 -1.93 -2.32 10.90
CA GLY A 96 -3.09 -1.42 10.91
C GLY A 96 -4.39 -2.14 11.29
N ILE A 97 -4.72 -3.26 10.65
CA ILE A 97 -5.93 -4.02 11.02
C ILE A 97 -5.83 -4.63 12.41
N THR A 98 -4.64 -5.08 12.84
CA THR A 98 -4.42 -5.60 14.19
C THR A 98 -4.72 -4.55 15.24
N TRP A 99 -4.24 -3.33 15.04
CA TRP A 99 -4.56 -2.21 15.91
C TRP A 99 -6.05 -1.88 15.90
N LEU A 100 -6.66 -1.81 14.71
CA LEU A 100 -8.07 -1.45 14.53
C LEU A 100 -9.01 -2.43 15.22
N VAL A 101 -8.84 -3.74 15.01
CA VAL A 101 -9.71 -4.75 15.62
C VAL A 101 -9.60 -4.76 17.14
N LYS A 102 -8.39 -4.54 17.67
CA LYS A 102 -8.18 -4.38 19.10
C LYS A 102 -8.91 -3.15 19.65
N HIS A 103 -8.85 -2.03 18.92
CA HIS A 103 -9.55 -0.80 19.32
C HIS A 103 -11.07 -0.96 19.31
N LEU A 104 -11.59 -1.71 18.34
CA LEU A 104 -13.03 -1.99 18.21
C LEU A 104 -13.53 -3.15 19.09
N GLY A 105 -12.64 -3.88 19.77
CA GLY A 105 -13.01 -5.06 20.56
C GLY A 105 -13.46 -6.25 19.72
N ILE A 106 -13.03 -6.33 18.46
CA ILE A 106 -13.33 -7.42 17.52
C ILE A 106 -12.20 -8.46 17.58
N ALA A 107 -12.53 -9.75 17.52
CA ALA A 107 -11.51 -10.77 17.40
C ALA A 107 -10.98 -10.84 15.95
N MET A 108 -9.67 -11.00 15.76
CA MET A 108 -9.06 -11.06 14.43
C MET A 108 -9.67 -12.18 13.58
N LYS A 109 -10.00 -13.32 14.17
CA LYS A 109 -10.66 -14.45 13.50
C LYS A 109 -12.02 -14.10 12.86
N ASP A 110 -12.65 -13.01 13.31
CA ASP A 110 -13.95 -12.54 12.82
C ASP A 110 -13.80 -11.43 11.76
N THR A 111 -12.63 -11.33 11.15
CA THR A 111 -12.31 -10.33 10.10
C THR A 111 -12.11 -10.96 8.74
N ILE A 112 -12.39 -10.20 7.71
CA ILE A 112 -12.08 -10.55 6.31
C ILE A 112 -11.20 -9.42 5.75
N ALA A 113 -10.03 -9.77 5.23
CA ALA A 113 -9.18 -8.84 4.50
C ALA A 113 -9.17 -9.19 3.01
N VAL A 114 -9.28 -8.17 2.15
CA VAL A 114 -9.28 -8.34 0.70
C VAL A 114 -8.22 -7.44 0.09
N GLY A 115 -7.36 -7.98 -0.75
CA GLY A 115 -6.29 -7.21 -1.37
C GLY A 115 -5.79 -7.81 -2.69
N ASP A 116 -4.93 -7.05 -3.40
CA ASP A 116 -4.40 -7.46 -4.71
C ASP A 116 -2.93 -7.09 -4.94
N GLU A 117 -2.33 -6.27 -4.07
CA GLU A 117 -0.94 -5.82 -4.19
C GLU A 117 -0.07 -6.30 -3.03
N GLU A 118 1.25 -6.10 -3.17
CA GLU A 118 2.25 -6.60 -2.20
C GLU A 118 2.04 -6.04 -0.79
N ASN A 119 1.62 -4.78 -0.68
CA ASN A 119 1.32 -4.13 0.60
C ASN A 119 0.08 -4.71 1.31
N ASP A 120 -0.72 -5.53 0.63
CA ASP A 120 -1.91 -6.19 1.20
C ASP A 120 -1.57 -7.53 1.85
N VAL A 121 -0.45 -8.16 1.50
CA VAL A 121 -0.07 -9.50 1.99
C VAL A 121 -0.15 -9.58 3.51
N SER A 122 0.40 -8.59 4.21
CA SER A 122 0.41 -8.59 5.68
C SER A 122 -0.99 -8.56 6.31
N MET A 123 -1.98 -7.91 5.68
CA MET A 123 -3.36 -7.94 6.19
C MET A 123 -4.11 -9.20 5.76
N ILE A 124 -3.82 -9.73 4.57
CA ILE A 124 -4.36 -11.01 4.10
C ILE A 124 -3.95 -12.14 5.06
N GLU A 125 -2.67 -12.21 5.45
CA GLU A 125 -2.17 -13.20 6.40
C GLU A 125 -2.67 -13.02 7.83
N ALA A 126 -2.94 -11.77 8.25
CA ALA A 126 -3.35 -11.49 9.61
C ALA A 126 -4.84 -11.72 9.86
N ALA A 127 -5.68 -11.58 8.86
CA ALA A 127 -7.15 -11.66 9.00
C ALA A 127 -7.63 -13.09 9.33
N GLY A 128 -8.85 -13.18 9.84
CA GLY A 128 -9.54 -14.46 10.03
C GLY A 128 -9.84 -15.17 8.71
N ILE A 129 -10.11 -14.41 7.65
CA ILE A 129 -10.20 -14.87 6.26
C ILE A 129 -9.42 -13.89 5.40
N GLY A 130 -8.32 -14.34 4.83
CA GLY A 130 -7.52 -13.59 3.87
C GLY A 130 -7.95 -13.87 2.45
N VAL A 131 -8.25 -12.83 1.69
CA VAL A 131 -8.74 -12.94 0.30
C VAL A 131 -7.83 -12.19 -0.65
N ALA A 132 -7.36 -12.84 -1.70
CA ALA A 132 -6.71 -12.19 -2.82
C ALA A 132 -7.69 -12.00 -3.98
N MET A 133 -7.61 -10.85 -4.64
CA MET A 133 -8.35 -10.62 -5.87
C MET A 133 -7.77 -11.45 -7.02
N CYS A 134 -8.59 -11.87 -8.00
CA CYS A 134 -8.09 -12.69 -9.11
C CYS A 134 -7.09 -11.98 -10.01
N ASN A 135 -7.06 -10.64 -10.01
CA ASN A 135 -6.06 -9.84 -10.71
C ASN A 135 -4.73 -9.72 -9.96
N ALA A 136 -4.64 -10.16 -8.71
CA ALA A 136 -3.39 -10.21 -7.96
C ALA A 136 -2.38 -11.16 -8.63
N ARG A 137 -1.09 -10.86 -8.47
CA ARG A 137 -0.03 -11.78 -8.91
C ARG A 137 -0.10 -13.11 -8.15
N LYS A 138 0.37 -14.20 -8.76
CA LYS A 138 0.31 -15.54 -8.17
C LYS A 138 1.01 -15.65 -6.81
N GLU A 139 2.09 -14.89 -6.65
CA GLU A 139 2.83 -14.82 -5.38
C GLU A 139 1.93 -14.26 -4.26
N ILE A 140 1.10 -13.24 -4.55
CA ILE A 140 0.17 -12.66 -3.58
C ILE A 140 -1.00 -13.61 -3.31
N GLN A 141 -1.56 -14.23 -4.38
CA GLN A 141 -2.63 -15.21 -4.25
C GLN A 141 -2.25 -16.40 -3.35
N ALA A 142 -0.97 -16.77 -3.31
CA ALA A 142 -0.48 -17.86 -2.48
C ALA A 142 -0.57 -17.62 -0.96
N HIS A 143 -0.76 -16.36 -0.52
CA HIS A 143 -0.93 -15.99 0.89
C HIS A 143 -2.40 -15.98 1.34
N ALA A 144 -3.36 -16.18 0.42
CA ALA A 144 -4.78 -16.03 0.70
C ALA A 144 -5.47 -17.38 0.92
N ASP A 145 -6.47 -17.39 1.81
CA ASP A 145 -7.37 -18.53 2.02
C ASP A 145 -8.35 -18.70 0.84
N PHE A 146 -8.66 -17.60 0.16
CA PHE A 146 -9.57 -17.58 -0.99
C PHE A 146 -9.10 -16.59 -2.06
N VAL A 147 -9.28 -16.96 -3.33
CA VAL A 147 -9.05 -16.09 -4.47
C VAL A 147 -10.38 -15.85 -5.16
N THR A 148 -10.73 -14.57 -5.40
CA THR A 148 -11.97 -14.21 -6.08
C THR A 148 -11.99 -14.70 -7.53
N THR A 149 -13.18 -14.87 -8.10
CA THR A 149 -13.34 -15.14 -9.53
C THR A 149 -13.44 -13.85 -10.35
N ARG A 150 -13.75 -12.74 -9.67
CA ARG A 150 -13.89 -11.40 -10.25
C ARG A 150 -12.77 -10.49 -9.75
N ASP A 151 -12.31 -9.59 -10.62
CA ASP A 151 -11.29 -8.60 -10.29
C ASP A 151 -11.88 -7.36 -9.59
N HIS A 152 -11.02 -6.41 -9.26
CA HIS A 152 -11.40 -5.17 -8.59
C HIS A 152 -12.33 -4.27 -9.43
N ASN A 153 -12.31 -4.38 -10.78
CA ASN A 153 -13.19 -3.62 -11.67
C ASN A 153 -14.55 -4.31 -11.89
N HIS A 154 -14.67 -5.59 -11.53
CA HIS A 154 -15.85 -6.41 -11.80
C HIS A 154 -16.52 -6.94 -10.52
N SER A 155 -16.51 -6.11 -9.45
CA SER A 155 -17.22 -6.39 -8.19
C SER A 155 -16.69 -7.62 -7.42
N GLY A 156 -15.37 -7.88 -7.44
CA GLY A 156 -14.76 -8.98 -6.68
C GLY A 156 -14.99 -8.86 -5.17
N VAL A 157 -14.99 -7.64 -4.60
CA VAL A 157 -15.30 -7.42 -3.18
C VAL A 157 -16.76 -7.82 -2.86
N ALA A 158 -17.69 -7.57 -3.78
CA ALA A 158 -19.09 -7.99 -3.58
C ALA A 158 -19.23 -9.53 -3.59
N GLU A 159 -18.41 -10.25 -4.38
CA GLU A 159 -18.32 -11.72 -4.32
C GLU A 159 -17.93 -12.20 -2.93
N VAL A 160 -16.91 -11.57 -2.31
CA VAL A 160 -16.46 -11.88 -0.96
C VAL A 160 -17.58 -11.63 0.07
N ALA A 161 -18.20 -10.45 0.03
CA ALA A 161 -19.29 -10.10 0.93
C ALA A 161 -20.47 -11.09 0.82
N LYS A 162 -20.84 -11.47 -0.41
CA LYS A 162 -21.90 -12.45 -0.64
C LYS A 162 -21.54 -13.80 -0.04
N LYS A 163 -20.32 -14.32 -0.32
CA LYS A 163 -19.88 -15.65 0.09
C LYS A 163 -19.71 -15.78 1.61
N PHE A 164 -19.07 -14.80 2.25
CA PHE A 164 -18.61 -14.94 3.64
C PHE A 164 -19.43 -14.15 4.66
N VAL A 165 -20.32 -13.26 4.22
CA VAL A 165 -21.15 -12.45 5.13
C VAL A 165 -22.63 -12.74 4.94
N LEU A 166 -23.12 -12.79 3.70
CA LEU A 166 -24.57 -12.91 3.44
C LEU A 166 -25.04 -14.36 3.33
N GLU A 167 -24.21 -15.29 2.84
CA GLU A 167 -24.53 -16.70 2.62
C GLU A 167 -23.92 -17.62 3.69
N ALA A 168 -23.17 -17.09 4.65
CA ALA A 168 -22.56 -17.84 5.75
C ALA A 168 -23.52 -18.13 6.92
N GLN A 169 -24.84 -17.94 6.73
CA GLN A 169 -25.88 -18.21 7.72
C GLN A 169 -26.39 -19.66 7.61
#